data_cd3e31304f0306b1c8353267605dee10
#
_entry.id   cd3e31304f0306b1c8353267605dee10
#
_cell.length_a   1.000
_cell.length_b   1.000
_cell.length_c   1.000
_cell.angle_alpha   90.00
_cell.angle_beta   90.00
_cell.angle_gamma   90.00
#
_symmetry.space_group_name_H-M   'P 1'
#
loop_
_entity.id
_entity.type
_entity.pdbx_description
1 polymer ?
#
loop_
_entity_poly.entity_id
_entity_poly.type
_entity_poly.pdbx_seq_one_letter_code
_entity_poly.pdbx_strand_id
1 'polypeptide(L)'
;TREEASMLLYKTAQYIGYNDFYEDYKLSDYKYADDEEIGEWAKEAVYQMNKAEIMTGMGDDMFSPKSNYTNEQSISTIMRLYDLQNKPKSTPTPTLAPIPEPTEVPTTEETDIPETDGGETTVQEN
;
A
#
# COMPACT_ATOMS: atom_id res chain seq x y z
N THR A 1 25.43 15.54 -9.42
CA THR A 1 24.05 15.82 -9.89
C THR A 1 23.05 14.80 -9.35
N ARG A 2 21.75 15.14 -9.40
CA ARG A 2 20.68 14.24 -8.93
C ARG A 2 20.55 12.97 -9.78
N GLU A 3 20.77 13.06 -11.09
CA GLU A 3 20.74 11.87 -11.95
C GLU A 3 21.91 10.91 -11.67
N GLU A 4 23.11 11.44 -11.35
CA GLU A 4 24.25 10.61 -10.93
C GLU A 4 23.99 9.94 -9.58
N ALA A 5 23.39 10.68 -8.63
CA ALA A 5 22.99 10.14 -7.35
C ALA A 5 21.94 9.02 -7.49
N SER A 6 20.97 9.18 -8.40
CA SER A 6 19.97 8.12 -8.68
C SER A 6 20.65 6.83 -9.16
N MET A 7 21.62 6.94 -10.06
CA MET A 7 22.38 5.77 -10.55
C MET A 7 23.14 5.08 -9.43
N LEU A 8 23.79 5.86 -8.56
CA LEU A 8 24.50 5.30 -7.40
C LEU A 8 23.55 4.57 -6.45
N LEU A 9 22.42 5.21 -6.09
CA LEU A 9 21.42 4.63 -5.20
C LEU A 9 20.78 3.38 -5.81
N TYR A 10 20.49 3.39 -7.12
CA TYR A 10 19.95 2.23 -7.83
C TYR A 10 20.91 1.04 -7.78
N LYS A 11 22.20 1.26 -8.06
CA LYS A 11 23.21 0.21 -7.96
C LYS A 11 23.36 -0.30 -6.53
N THR A 12 23.29 0.59 -5.55
CA THR A 12 23.33 0.21 -4.13
C THR A 12 22.10 -0.62 -3.75
N ALA A 13 20.90 -0.21 -4.19
CA ALA A 13 19.68 -0.96 -3.95
C ALA A 13 19.75 -2.40 -4.52
N GLN A 14 20.26 -2.55 -5.75
CA GLN A 14 20.52 -3.86 -6.35
C GLN A 14 21.51 -4.68 -5.52
N TYR A 15 22.60 -4.07 -5.06
CA TYR A 15 23.63 -4.74 -4.29
C TYR A 15 23.12 -5.27 -2.94
N ILE A 16 22.23 -4.52 -2.26
CA ILE A 16 21.59 -4.95 -1.00
C ILE A 16 20.44 -5.94 -1.21
N GLY A 17 20.15 -6.34 -2.46
CA GLY A 17 19.16 -7.35 -2.78
C GLY A 17 17.73 -6.85 -2.89
N TYR A 18 17.52 -5.56 -3.07
CA TYR A 18 16.20 -5.03 -3.40
C TYR A 18 15.84 -5.42 -4.85
N ASN A 19 14.66 -6.03 -5.03
CA ASN A 19 14.24 -6.60 -6.32
C ASN A 19 12.85 -6.12 -6.77
N ASP A 20 12.20 -5.24 -6.02
CA ASP A 20 10.89 -4.68 -6.40
C ASP A 20 11.04 -3.50 -7.37
N PHE A 21 11.75 -3.74 -8.47
CA PHE A 21 11.93 -2.79 -9.55
C PHE A 21 10.87 -2.97 -10.64
N TYR A 22 10.70 -1.96 -11.50
CA TYR A 22 9.98 -2.15 -12.75
C TYR A 22 10.71 -3.17 -13.63
N GLU A 23 9.99 -4.07 -14.28
CA GLU A 23 10.56 -4.92 -15.33
C GLU A 23 11.03 -4.07 -16.51
N ASP A 24 10.22 -3.09 -16.89
CA ASP A 24 10.57 -2.04 -17.85
C ASP A 24 10.08 -0.69 -17.33
N TYR A 25 11.00 0.20 -16.97
CA TYR A 25 10.67 1.53 -16.46
C TYR A 25 9.93 2.40 -17.47
N LYS A 26 10.04 2.10 -18.79
CA LYS A 26 9.35 2.82 -19.86
C LYS A 26 7.84 2.59 -19.83
N LEU A 27 7.40 1.53 -19.17
CA LEU A 27 5.99 1.22 -18.94
C LEU A 27 5.44 1.87 -17.66
N SER A 28 6.22 2.72 -17.00
CA SER A 28 5.74 3.50 -15.86
C SER A 28 4.60 4.42 -16.29
N ASP A 29 3.50 4.40 -15.53
CA ASP A 29 2.38 5.32 -15.73
C ASP A 29 2.74 6.77 -15.39
N TYR A 30 3.87 6.97 -14.72
CA TYR A 30 4.37 8.27 -14.29
C TYR A 30 5.56 8.71 -15.13
N LYS A 31 5.54 9.96 -15.59
CA LYS A 31 6.62 10.59 -16.32
C LYS A 31 6.90 11.98 -15.77
N TYR A 32 8.18 12.28 -15.52
CA TYR A 32 8.59 13.63 -15.12
C TYR A 32 8.42 14.63 -16.26
N ALA A 33 8.03 15.85 -15.93
CA ALA A 33 7.86 16.91 -16.93
C ALA A 33 9.17 17.26 -17.65
N ASP A 34 10.30 17.07 -16.97
CA ASP A 34 11.67 17.27 -17.48
C ASP A 34 12.38 15.96 -17.89
N ASP A 35 11.61 14.91 -18.24
CA ASP A 35 12.17 13.61 -18.65
C ASP A 35 13.23 13.71 -19.77
N GLU A 36 13.05 14.67 -20.69
CA GLU A 36 13.97 14.88 -21.80
C GLU A 36 15.34 15.40 -21.35
N GLU A 37 15.41 16.05 -20.17
CA GLU A 37 16.65 16.52 -19.58
C GLU A 37 17.42 15.43 -18.84
N ILE A 38 16.74 14.31 -18.50
CA ILE A 38 17.37 13.16 -17.87
C ILE A 38 18.24 12.43 -18.90
N GLY A 39 19.52 12.25 -18.57
CA GLY A 39 20.43 11.47 -19.43
C GLY A 39 19.88 10.04 -19.65
N GLU A 40 19.89 9.55 -20.89
CA GLU A 40 19.40 8.21 -21.24
C GLU A 40 20.01 7.11 -20.35
N TRP A 41 21.27 7.27 -19.96
CA TRP A 41 21.98 6.36 -19.06
C TRP A 41 21.42 6.34 -17.63
N ALA A 42 20.73 7.40 -17.20
CA ALA A 42 20.20 7.58 -15.86
C ALA A 42 18.69 7.33 -15.77
N LYS A 43 17.97 7.33 -16.90
CA LYS A 43 16.50 7.23 -16.90
C LYS A 43 16.00 6.04 -16.11
N GLU A 44 16.54 4.85 -16.37
CA GLU A 44 16.15 3.65 -15.62
C GLU A 44 16.32 3.86 -14.12
N ALA A 45 17.50 4.33 -13.70
CA ALA A 45 17.79 4.54 -12.29
C ALA A 45 16.84 5.56 -11.64
N VAL A 46 16.55 6.66 -12.34
CA VAL A 46 15.63 7.70 -11.87
C VAL A 46 14.24 7.13 -11.60
N TYR A 47 13.68 6.40 -12.55
CA TYR A 47 12.34 5.82 -12.41
C TYR A 47 12.29 4.69 -11.40
N GLN A 48 13.35 3.87 -11.30
CA GLN A 48 13.44 2.82 -10.28
C GLN A 48 13.53 3.41 -8.87
N MET A 49 14.30 4.47 -8.69
CA MET A 49 14.42 5.16 -7.41
C MET A 49 13.14 5.92 -7.03
N ASN A 50 12.39 6.40 -8.02
CA ASN A 50 11.06 6.98 -7.80
C ASN A 50 10.07 5.89 -7.34
N LYS A 51 10.01 4.75 -8.02
CA LYS A 51 9.16 3.62 -7.62
C LYS A 51 9.45 3.15 -6.21
N ALA A 52 10.72 3.06 -5.85
CA ALA A 52 11.15 2.67 -4.50
C ALA A 52 10.94 3.77 -3.45
N GLU A 53 10.42 4.93 -3.83
CA GLU A 53 10.25 6.11 -2.96
C GLU A 53 11.54 6.60 -2.30
N ILE A 54 12.70 6.21 -2.84
CA ILE A 54 14.03 6.61 -2.35
C ILE A 54 14.34 8.03 -2.80
N MET A 55 14.23 8.30 -4.11
CA MET A 55 14.46 9.62 -4.68
C MET A 55 13.25 10.03 -5.52
N THR A 56 12.53 11.02 -5.03
CA THR A 56 11.35 11.59 -5.67
C THR A 56 11.67 12.92 -6.37
N GLY A 57 10.71 13.48 -7.08
CA GLY A 57 10.84 14.79 -7.72
C GLY A 57 11.04 15.94 -6.73
N MET A 58 11.30 17.12 -7.28
CA MET A 58 11.53 18.37 -6.53
C MET A 58 10.26 19.25 -6.41
N GLY A 59 9.13 18.78 -6.93
CA GLY A 59 7.89 19.50 -7.08
C GLY A 59 7.56 19.75 -8.55
N ASP A 60 6.33 20.16 -8.84
CA ASP A 60 5.83 20.47 -10.20
C ASP A 60 6.12 19.36 -11.22
N ASP A 61 6.07 18.11 -10.78
CA ASP A 61 6.43 16.92 -11.56
C ASP A 61 7.84 16.95 -12.18
N MET A 62 8.75 17.77 -11.62
CA MET A 62 10.12 17.90 -12.07
C MET A 62 11.05 17.01 -11.26
N PHE A 63 11.96 16.32 -11.93
CA PHE A 63 13.07 15.58 -11.32
C PHE A 63 14.28 16.47 -11.05
N SER A 64 14.53 17.43 -11.92
CA SER A 64 15.70 18.34 -11.93
C SER A 64 17.04 17.59 -12.00
N PRO A 65 17.28 16.81 -13.08
CA PRO A 65 18.40 15.85 -13.17
C PRO A 65 19.78 16.50 -13.03
N LYS A 66 19.94 17.70 -13.55
CA LYS A 66 21.22 18.44 -13.56
C LYS A 66 21.47 19.26 -12.31
N SER A 67 20.48 19.37 -11.42
CA SER A 67 20.64 20.08 -10.16
C SER A 67 21.61 19.36 -9.24
N ASN A 68 22.25 20.15 -8.36
CA ASN A 68 23.14 19.60 -7.35
C ASN A 68 22.35 18.71 -6.36
N TYR A 69 22.91 17.56 -6.09
CA TYR A 69 22.41 16.69 -5.03
C TYR A 69 23.00 17.13 -3.70
N THR A 70 22.15 17.62 -2.79
CA THR A 70 22.61 18.23 -1.54
C THR A 70 22.88 17.18 -0.45
N ASN A 71 23.58 17.60 0.61
CA ASN A 71 23.85 16.73 1.77
C ASN A 71 22.54 16.30 2.45
N GLU A 72 21.57 17.21 2.57
CA GLU A 72 20.27 16.92 3.18
C GLU A 72 19.50 15.88 2.35
N GLN A 73 19.53 16.01 1.04
CA GLN A 73 18.95 15.02 0.14
C GLN A 73 19.65 13.68 0.28
N SER A 74 20.98 13.67 0.39
CA SER A 74 21.74 12.42 0.53
C SER A 74 21.41 11.69 1.83
N ILE A 75 21.33 12.41 2.94
CA ILE A 75 20.94 11.82 4.23
C ILE A 75 19.53 11.22 4.13
N SER A 76 18.57 11.97 3.58
CA SER A 76 17.18 11.52 3.46
C SER A 76 17.06 10.27 2.59
N THR A 77 17.75 10.21 1.45
CA THR A 77 17.68 9.07 0.55
C THR A 77 18.41 7.83 1.08
N ILE A 78 19.54 8.03 1.77
CA ILE A 78 20.24 6.92 2.44
C ILE A 78 19.38 6.33 3.56
N MET A 79 18.70 7.17 4.34
CA MET A 79 17.77 6.68 5.38
C MET A 79 16.63 5.89 4.76
N ARG A 80 16.03 6.37 3.68
CA ARG A 80 14.97 5.62 2.96
C ARG A 80 15.49 4.29 2.41
N LEU A 81 16.71 4.27 1.87
CA LEU A 81 17.34 3.05 1.38
C LEU A 81 17.59 2.04 2.52
N TYR A 82 18.02 2.52 3.68
CA TYR A 82 18.20 1.71 4.88
C TYR A 82 16.87 1.14 5.37
N ASP A 83 15.83 1.96 5.43
CA ASP A 83 14.49 1.52 5.83
C ASP A 83 13.91 0.49 4.86
N LEU A 84 14.18 0.66 3.56
CA LEU A 84 13.77 -0.28 2.54
C LEU A 84 14.38 -1.67 2.75
N GLN A 85 15.66 -1.73 3.13
CA GLN A 85 16.35 -2.98 3.42
C GLN A 85 15.79 -3.67 4.68
N ASN A 86 15.38 -2.88 5.67
CA ASN A 86 14.89 -3.38 6.96
C ASN A 86 13.36 -3.51 7.03
N LYS A 87 12.65 -3.08 6.00
CA LYS A 87 11.20 -3.27 5.90
C LYS A 87 10.93 -4.78 5.84
N PRO A 88 10.11 -5.35 6.74
CA PRO A 88 9.73 -6.74 6.59
C PRO A 88 9.09 -6.88 5.21
N LYS A 89 9.62 -7.80 4.38
CA LYS A 89 8.99 -8.11 3.10
C LYS A 89 7.52 -8.30 3.39
N SER A 90 6.67 -7.45 2.82
CA SER A 90 5.23 -7.59 2.96
C SER A 90 4.88 -8.97 2.46
N THR A 91 4.68 -9.88 3.38
CA THR A 91 4.01 -11.15 3.08
C THR A 91 2.69 -10.74 2.44
N PRO A 92 2.32 -11.26 1.27
CA PRO A 92 1.02 -10.94 0.71
C PRO A 92 0.01 -11.21 1.80
N THR A 93 -0.76 -10.19 2.19
CA THR A 93 -1.87 -10.34 3.12
C THR A 93 -2.66 -11.54 2.62
N PRO A 94 -2.82 -12.63 3.40
CA PRO A 94 -3.66 -13.71 2.96
C PRO A 94 -5.01 -13.08 2.65
N THR A 95 -5.42 -13.15 1.40
CA THR A 95 -6.78 -12.79 0.99
C THR A 95 -7.69 -13.57 1.92
N LEU A 96 -8.33 -12.87 2.86
CA LEU A 96 -9.37 -13.45 3.67
C LEU A 96 -10.37 -14.04 2.68
N ALA A 97 -10.44 -15.37 2.65
CA ALA A 97 -11.51 -16.06 1.95
C ALA A 97 -12.82 -15.40 2.37
N PRO A 98 -13.76 -15.16 1.45
CA PRO A 98 -15.03 -14.56 1.79
C PRO A 98 -15.63 -15.35 2.95
N ILE A 99 -15.90 -14.65 4.05
CA ILE A 99 -16.63 -15.20 5.19
C ILE A 99 -17.93 -15.75 4.61
N PRO A 100 -18.27 -17.05 4.77
CA PRO A 100 -19.55 -17.52 4.35
C PRO A 100 -20.61 -16.69 5.06
N GLU A 101 -21.53 -16.12 4.30
CA GLU A 101 -22.70 -15.42 4.80
C GLU A 101 -23.35 -16.27 5.91
N PRO A 102 -23.72 -15.69 7.05
CA PRO A 102 -24.44 -16.42 8.07
C PRO A 102 -25.73 -16.94 7.45
N THR A 103 -25.82 -18.26 7.33
CA THR A 103 -27.06 -18.93 6.94
C THR A 103 -28.12 -18.50 7.93
N GLU A 104 -29.14 -17.82 7.42
CA GLU A 104 -30.31 -17.48 8.21
C GLU A 104 -30.83 -18.75 8.89
N VAL A 105 -30.82 -18.74 10.21
CA VAL A 105 -31.48 -19.78 11.00
C VAL A 105 -32.96 -19.68 10.68
N PRO A 106 -33.61 -20.74 10.25
CA PRO A 106 -35.06 -20.66 10.04
C PRO A 106 -35.69 -20.31 11.37
N THR A 107 -36.40 -19.20 11.40
CA THR A 107 -37.26 -18.80 12.50
C THR A 107 -38.26 -19.92 12.69
N THR A 108 -38.13 -20.63 13.79
CA THR A 108 -39.15 -21.58 14.22
C THR A 108 -40.39 -20.78 14.52
N GLU A 109 -41.44 -21.04 13.78
CA GLU A 109 -42.76 -20.47 14.07
C GLU A 109 -43.12 -20.77 15.51
N GLU A 110 -43.47 -19.69 16.19
CA GLU A 110 -44.06 -19.67 17.50
C GLU A 110 -45.28 -20.58 17.52
N THR A 111 -45.21 -21.68 18.29
CA THR A 111 -46.32 -22.56 18.53
C THR A 111 -47.33 -21.81 19.41
N ASP A 112 -48.48 -21.59 18.85
CA ASP A 112 -49.67 -21.10 19.48
C ASP A 112 -49.89 -21.80 20.84
N ILE A 113 -49.90 -21.02 21.92
CA ILE A 113 -50.25 -21.48 23.27
C ILE A 113 -51.77 -21.43 23.35
N PRO A 114 -52.46 -22.56 23.51
CA PRO A 114 -53.90 -22.51 23.69
C PRO A 114 -54.23 -21.82 25.02
N GLU A 115 -55.00 -20.77 24.97
CA GLU A 115 -55.62 -20.16 26.12
C GLU A 115 -56.47 -21.22 26.84
N THR A 116 -56.11 -21.58 28.06
CA THR A 116 -56.99 -22.29 28.96
C THR A 116 -57.93 -21.28 29.59
N ASP A 117 -59.14 -21.32 29.14
CA ASP A 117 -60.30 -20.75 29.82
C ASP A 117 -60.31 -21.26 31.29
N GLY A 118 -60.07 -20.38 32.22
CA GLY A 118 -60.05 -20.66 33.66
C GLY A 118 -61.30 -20.17 34.31
N GLY A 119 -62.17 -21.05 34.55
CA GLY A 119 -63.47 -20.95 35.13
C GLY A 119 -63.62 -19.99 36.31
N GLU A 120 -64.64 -19.29 36.20
CA GLU A 120 -65.50 -18.66 37.17
C GLU A 120 -65.56 -19.39 38.53
N THR A 121 -65.19 -18.74 39.59
CA THR A 121 -65.61 -19.15 40.96
C THR A 121 -66.26 -18.01 41.67
N THR A 122 -67.54 -18.01 41.63
CA THR A 122 -68.43 -17.27 42.47
C THR A 122 -68.33 -17.79 43.90
N VAL A 123 -68.05 -16.93 44.86
CA VAL A 123 -68.30 -17.20 46.27
C VAL A 123 -69.14 -16.08 46.82
N GLN A 124 -70.33 -16.47 47.11
CA GLN A 124 -71.27 -15.66 47.94
C GLN A 124 -70.99 -15.84 49.44
N GLU A 125 -71.36 -14.79 50.21
CA GLU A 125 -71.89 -14.73 51.52
C GLU A 125 -70.92 -14.90 52.71
N ASN A 126 -70.96 -14.06 53.68
CA ASN A 126 -71.98 -13.35 54.47
C ASN A 126 -71.32 -12.17 55.17
#